data_780af969a7f83a985b278a7cec50c42b
#
_entry.id   780af969a7f83a985b278a7cec50c42b
#
_cell.length_a   1.000
_cell.length_b   1.000
_cell.length_c   1.000
_cell.angle_alpha   90.00
_cell.angle_beta   90.00
_cell.angle_gamma   90.00
#
_symmetry.space_group_name_H-M   'P 1'
#
loop_
_entity.id
_entity.type
_entity.pdbx_description
1 polymer ?
#
loop_
_entity_poly.entity_id
_entity_poly.type
_entity_poly.pdbx_seq_one_letter_code
_entity_poly.pdbx_strand_id
1 'polypeptide(L)'
;MTRTTTRNTQTREMQTREEEFVYQEPNLLDLPQSVSDRFKDQGFDLRWVRITLKGSDDYSNVGKKLAEGHEFVSLEEVPELAHSSMVREEGRYKGTVCRGDLALAKIETKRVLARQKYMREQTSERTEAINRQLEGASDRRMPISNSSKSSVTRGRNPSFD
;
A
#
# COMPACT_ATOMS: atom_id res chain seq x y z
N MET A 1 -48.96 -37.39 46.46
CA MET A 1 -48.05 -37.80 45.34
C MET A 1 -47.94 -36.64 44.38
N THR A 2 -46.89 -35.85 44.49
CA THR A 2 -46.65 -34.64 43.71
C THR A 2 -45.68 -34.99 42.62
N ARG A 3 -46.10 -34.88 41.37
CA ARG A 3 -45.34 -35.24 40.18
C ARG A 3 -44.58 -33.98 39.69
N THR A 4 -43.26 -33.93 39.93
CA THR A 4 -42.41 -32.88 39.50
C THR A 4 -42.07 -33.08 38.00
N THR A 5 -42.61 -32.22 37.14
CA THR A 5 -42.31 -32.23 35.71
C THR A 5 -41.03 -31.44 35.49
N THR A 6 -39.94 -32.14 35.25
CA THR A 6 -38.66 -31.53 34.88
C THR A 6 -38.79 -31.05 33.43
N ARG A 7 -38.84 -29.72 33.25
CA ARG A 7 -38.86 -29.07 31.95
C ARG A 7 -37.47 -29.15 31.36
N ASN A 8 -37.28 -30.01 30.38
CA ASN A 8 -36.04 -30.17 29.63
C ASN A 8 -35.83 -28.91 28.78
N THR A 9 -34.95 -28.03 29.25
CA THR A 9 -34.54 -26.85 28.51
C THR A 9 -33.53 -27.31 27.44
N GLN A 10 -34.00 -27.62 26.25
CA GLN A 10 -33.13 -27.82 25.11
C GLN A 10 -32.34 -26.52 24.89
N THR A 11 -31.05 -26.57 25.21
CA THR A 11 -30.10 -25.53 24.85
C THR A 11 -30.12 -25.44 23.32
N ARG A 12 -30.67 -24.36 22.83
CA ARG A 12 -30.67 -24.05 21.41
C ARG A 12 -29.19 -23.89 21.02
N GLU A 13 -28.61 -24.90 20.40
CA GLU A 13 -27.30 -24.82 19.81
C GLU A 13 -27.32 -23.60 18.90
N MET A 14 -26.47 -22.63 19.22
CA MET A 14 -26.22 -21.50 18.31
C MET A 14 -25.73 -22.13 17.02
N GLN A 15 -26.54 -22.09 15.99
CA GLN A 15 -26.09 -22.35 14.63
C GLN A 15 -24.95 -21.39 14.39
N THR A 16 -23.74 -21.93 14.40
CA THR A 16 -22.56 -21.22 13.96
C THR A 16 -22.89 -20.79 12.55
N ARG A 17 -23.05 -19.48 12.37
CA ARG A 17 -23.27 -18.88 11.05
C ARG A 17 -22.06 -19.32 10.24
N GLU A 18 -22.26 -20.18 9.26
CA GLU A 18 -21.19 -20.56 8.34
C GLU A 18 -20.67 -19.26 7.76
N GLU A 19 -19.43 -18.92 8.09
CA GLU A 19 -18.77 -17.75 7.53
C GLU A 19 -18.68 -17.99 6.02
N GLU A 20 -19.45 -17.24 5.26
CA GLU A 20 -19.45 -17.33 3.81
C GLU A 20 -18.06 -16.95 3.32
N PHE A 21 -17.36 -17.94 2.76
CA PHE A 21 -15.99 -17.72 2.26
C PHE A 21 -16.06 -16.84 1.02
N VAL A 22 -15.68 -15.57 1.17
CA VAL A 22 -15.57 -14.63 0.06
C VAL A 22 -14.18 -14.79 -0.57
N TYR A 23 -14.15 -15.31 -1.78
CA TYR A 23 -12.90 -15.39 -2.54
C TYR A 23 -12.35 -13.98 -2.82
N GLN A 24 -11.12 -13.73 -2.38
CA GLN A 24 -10.36 -12.54 -2.73
C GLN A 24 -9.16 -12.97 -3.57
N GLU A 25 -8.97 -12.33 -4.71
CA GLU A 25 -7.82 -12.58 -5.56
C GLU A 25 -6.53 -12.23 -4.79
N PRO A 26 -5.57 -13.17 -4.67
CA PRO A 26 -4.34 -12.91 -3.93
C PRO A 26 -3.49 -11.85 -4.65
N ASN A 27 -3.12 -10.81 -3.92
CA ASN A 27 -2.18 -9.82 -4.42
C ASN A 27 -0.75 -10.40 -4.42
N LEU A 28 -0.25 -10.74 -5.58
CA LEU A 28 1.09 -11.33 -5.72
C LEU A 28 2.23 -10.43 -5.24
N LEU A 29 2.02 -9.13 -5.15
CA LEU A 29 3.02 -8.17 -4.67
C LEU A 29 2.90 -7.88 -3.17
N ASP A 30 1.93 -8.52 -2.53
CA ASP A 30 1.73 -8.33 -1.10
C ASP A 30 2.87 -8.97 -0.30
N LEU A 31 3.36 -8.24 0.68
CA LEU A 31 4.43 -8.67 1.57
C LEU A 31 3.83 -9.10 2.90
N PRO A 32 4.34 -10.19 3.51
CA PRO A 32 3.92 -10.56 4.84
C PRO A 32 4.10 -9.38 5.81
N GLN A 33 3.09 -9.15 6.64
CA GLN A 33 3.10 -8.04 7.59
C GLN A 33 4.33 -8.10 8.52
N SER A 34 4.71 -9.31 8.94
CA SER A 34 5.90 -9.55 9.79
C SER A 34 7.19 -9.02 9.16
N VAL A 35 7.34 -9.18 7.84
CA VAL A 35 8.51 -8.67 7.10
C VAL A 35 8.46 -7.15 7.05
N SER A 36 7.31 -6.58 6.69
CA SER A 36 7.13 -5.13 6.60
C SER A 36 7.38 -4.44 7.95
N ASP A 37 6.89 -5.01 9.04
CA ASP A 37 7.05 -4.44 10.39
C ASP A 37 8.51 -4.52 10.83
N ARG A 38 9.19 -5.65 10.60
CA ARG A 38 10.62 -5.81 10.91
C ARG A 38 11.49 -4.74 10.22
N PHE A 39 11.25 -4.46 8.94
CA PHE A 39 12.00 -3.41 8.24
C PHE A 39 11.65 -2.00 8.73
N LYS A 40 10.38 -1.74 9.05
CA LYS A 40 9.96 -0.48 9.65
C LYS A 40 10.61 -0.22 11.01
N ASP A 41 10.71 -1.25 11.87
CA ASP A 41 11.39 -1.17 13.16
C ASP A 41 12.89 -0.85 13.01
N GLN A 42 13.48 -1.31 11.90
CA GLN A 42 14.86 -0.98 11.53
C GLN A 42 14.98 0.40 10.85
N GLY A 43 13.87 1.10 10.62
CA GLY A 43 13.84 2.41 9.98
C GLY A 43 13.90 2.37 8.45
N PHE A 44 13.51 1.26 7.83
CA PHE A 44 13.43 1.09 6.38
C PHE A 44 12.01 0.85 5.90
N ASP A 45 11.70 1.41 4.73
CA ASP A 45 10.49 1.13 3.98
C ASP A 45 10.80 0.19 2.81
N LEU A 46 9.95 -0.81 2.59
CA LEU A 46 10.07 -1.75 1.47
C LEU A 46 9.28 -1.28 0.25
N ARG A 47 9.85 -1.48 -0.93
CA ARG A 47 9.23 -1.11 -2.19
C ARG A 47 9.64 -2.04 -3.33
N TRP A 48 8.68 -2.40 -4.19
CA TRP A 48 8.97 -3.06 -5.45
C TRP A 48 9.48 -2.06 -6.49
N VAL A 49 10.61 -2.36 -7.09
CA VAL A 49 11.28 -1.53 -8.11
C VAL A 49 11.37 -2.33 -9.41
N ARG A 50 10.89 -1.75 -10.49
CA ARG A 50 11.01 -2.38 -11.81
C ARG A 50 12.47 -2.39 -12.25
N ILE A 51 12.95 -3.60 -12.58
CA ILE A 51 14.32 -3.87 -13.02
C ILE A 51 14.40 -4.26 -14.49
N THR A 52 13.30 -4.78 -15.07
CA THR A 52 13.22 -5.10 -16.50
C THR A 52 11.99 -4.47 -17.14
N LEU A 53 12.11 -4.15 -18.42
CA LEU A 53 11.04 -3.63 -19.25
C LEU A 53 11.08 -4.33 -20.60
N LYS A 54 10.01 -5.02 -20.98
CA LYS A 54 9.91 -5.76 -22.25
C LYS A 54 11.09 -6.73 -22.50
N GLY A 55 11.55 -7.40 -21.44
CA GLY A 55 12.64 -8.38 -21.53
C GLY A 55 14.06 -7.77 -21.50
N SER A 56 14.21 -6.44 -21.46
CA SER A 56 15.48 -5.75 -21.33
C SER A 56 15.64 -5.13 -19.96
N ASP A 57 16.85 -4.97 -19.47
CA ASP A 57 17.12 -4.30 -18.20
C ASP A 57 16.74 -2.81 -18.27
N ASP A 58 15.99 -2.33 -17.27
CA ASP A 58 15.59 -0.93 -17.16
C ASP A 58 16.62 -0.13 -16.35
N TYR A 59 17.76 0.11 -16.98
CA TYR A 59 18.87 0.86 -16.35
C TYR A 59 18.46 2.26 -15.90
N SER A 60 17.58 2.92 -16.64
CA SER A 60 17.13 4.28 -16.32
C SER A 60 16.36 4.33 -15.01
N ASN A 61 15.40 3.42 -14.85
CA ASN A 61 14.61 3.36 -13.61
C ASN A 61 15.45 2.92 -12.42
N VAL A 62 16.26 1.87 -12.61
CA VAL A 62 17.13 1.36 -11.56
C VAL A 62 18.16 2.39 -11.13
N GLY A 63 18.84 3.04 -12.09
CA GLY A 63 19.81 4.09 -11.78
C GLY A 63 19.20 5.23 -10.98
N LYS A 64 17.99 5.68 -11.36
CA LYS A 64 17.25 6.69 -10.62
C LYS A 64 16.91 6.23 -9.19
N LYS A 65 16.50 4.97 -9.01
CA LYS A 65 16.15 4.44 -7.70
C LYS A 65 17.38 4.28 -6.79
N LEU A 66 18.49 3.81 -7.32
CA LEU A 66 19.75 3.75 -6.59
C LEU A 66 20.24 5.15 -6.19
N ALA A 67 20.11 6.15 -7.08
CA ALA A 67 20.44 7.54 -6.77
C ALA A 67 19.52 8.14 -5.68
N GLU A 68 18.27 7.69 -5.60
CA GLU A 68 17.34 8.05 -4.51
C GLU A 68 17.71 7.36 -3.17
N GLY A 69 18.64 6.41 -3.17
CA GLY A 69 19.13 5.68 -2.00
C GLY A 69 18.37 4.38 -1.72
N HIS A 70 17.78 3.76 -2.75
CA HIS A 70 17.24 2.43 -2.64
C HIS A 70 18.36 1.39 -2.70
N GLU A 71 18.22 0.32 -1.92
CA GLU A 71 19.10 -0.85 -1.91
C GLU A 71 18.24 -2.09 -2.15
N PHE A 72 18.73 -3.00 -3.00
CA PHE A 72 18.01 -4.25 -3.25
C PHE A 72 18.13 -5.19 -2.06
N VAL A 73 17.02 -5.86 -1.74
CA VAL A 73 16.95 -6.80 -0.63
C VAL A 73 17.35 -8.18 -1.11
N SER A 74 18.29 -8.81 -0.40
CA SER A 74 18.70 -10.19 -0.67
C SER A 74 17.75 -11.19 -0.03
N LEU A 75 17.74 -12.42 -0.56
CA LEU A 75 16.96 -13.51 0.02
C LEU A 75 17.42 -13.84 1.46
N GLU A 76 18.69 -13.63 1.76
CA GLU A 76 19.25 -13.86 3.09
C GLU A 76 18.62 -12.92 4.14
N GLU A 77 18.26 -11.69 3.74
CA GLU A 77 17.57 -10.74 4.60
C GLU A 77 16.09 -11.11 4.83
N VAL A 78 15.48 -11.84 3.89
CA VAL A 78 14.05 -12.18 3.92
C VAL A 78 13.82 -13.64 3.57
N PRO A 79 14.27 -14.59 4.42
CA PRO A 79 14.13 -16.02 4.16
C PRO A 79 12.67 -16.48 4.09
N GLU A 80 11.75 -15.72 4.68
CA GLU A 80 10.30 -15.99 4.63
C GLU A 80 9.74 -15.93 3.22
N LEU A 81 10.37 -15.17 2.33
CA LEU A 81 9.95 -15.04 0.94
C LEU A 81 10.54 -16.11 0.02
N ALA A 82 11.40 -17.01 0.52
CA ALA A 82 12.04 -18.07 -0.26
C ALA A 82 11.04 -18.96 -1.02
N HIS A 83 9.86 -19.21 -0.43
CA HIS A 83 8.82 -20.06 -1.03
C HIS A 83 7.89 -19.31 -1.97
N SER A 84 7.78 -17.99 -1.85
CA SER A 84 6.82 -17.15 -2.58
C SER A 84 7.46 -16.27 -3.66
N SER A 85 8.78 -16.15 -3.65
CA SER A 85 9.50 -15.24 -4.52
C SER A 85 10.47 -16.00 -5.40
N MET A 86 10.56 -15.60 -6.66
CA MET A 86 11.60 -16.08 -7.54
C MET A 86 12.88 -15.30 -7.24
N VAL A 87 13.94 -15.99 -6.90
CA VAL A 87 15.28 -15.42 -6.79
C VAL A 87 15.92 -15.49 -8.16
N ARG A 88 16.45 -14.39 -8.64
CA ARG A 88 17.24 -14.42 -9.87
C ARG A 88 18.58 -15.14 -9.61
N GLU A 89 18.77 -16.25 -10.30
CA GLU A 89 19.99 -17.06 -10.20
C GLU A 89 21.13 -16.51 -11.05
N GLU A 90 20.78 -15.74 -12.10
CA GLU A 90 21.73 -15.19 -13.06
C GLU A 90 21.55 -13.70 -13.28
N GLY A 91 22.62 -13.07 -13.78
CA GLY A 91 22.64 -11.66 -14.16
C GLY A 91 22.95 -10.69 -13.02
N ARG A 92 22.72 -9.41 -13.30
CA ARG A 92 23.10 -8.28 -12.42
C ARG A 92 22.39 -8.28 -11.06
N TYR A 93 21.19 -8.87 -11.00
CA TYR A 93 20.34 -8.90 -9.79
C TYR A 93 20.33 -10.29 -9.13
N LYS A 94 21.45 -11.03 -9.28
CA LYS A 94 21.61 -12.33 -8.65
C LYS A 94 21.45 -12.23 -7.14
N GLY A 95 20.65 -13.14 -6.55
CA GLY A 95 20.44 -13.22 -5.11
C GLY A 95 19.45 -12.21 -4.55
N THR A 96 18.86 -11.32 -5.39
CA THR A 96 17.83 -10.40 -4.95
C THR A 96 16.45 -11.05 -5.03
N VAL A 97 15.55 -10.62 -4.14
CA VAL A 97 14.16 -11.04 -4.14
C VAL A 97 13.42 -10.37 -5.31
N CYS A 98 12.98 -11.16 -6.29
CA CYS A 98 12.33 -10.68 -7.50
C CYS A 98 10.97 -11.35 -7.71
N ARG A 99 10.03 -10.60 -8.30
CA ARG A 99 8.77 -11.12 -8.84
C ARG A 99 8.58 -10.61 -10.26
N GLY A 100 8.77 -11.49 -11.24
CA GLY A 100 8.72 -11.13 -12.65
C GLY A 100 9.75 -10.07 -13.01
N ASP A 101 9.29 -8.88 -13.35
CA ASP A 101 10.09 -7.71 -13.73
C ASP A 101 10.40 -6.76 -12.56
N LEU A 102 9.98 -7.11 -11.34
CA LEU A 102 10.14 -6.30 -10.14
C LEU A 102 11.15 -6.94 -9.19
N ALA A 103 12.00 -6.12 -8.56
CA ALA A 103 12.86 -6.50 -7.45
C ALA A 103 12.46 -5.75 -6.17
N LEU A 104 12.56 -6.44 -5.04
CA LEU A 104 12.31 -5.82 -3.74
C LEU A 104 13.50 -4.94 -3.36
N ALA A 105 13.22 -3.72 -2.95
CA ALA A 105 14.21 -2.77 -2.48
C ALA A 105 13.77 -2.15 -1.16
N LYS A 106 14.75 -1.79 -0.35
CA LYS A 106 14.59 -1.05 0.91
C LYS A 106 15.13 0.36 0.75
N ILE A 107 14.55 1.29 1.48
CA ILE A 107 15.00 2.70 1.54
C ILE A 107 14.80 3.21 2.95
N GLU A 108 15.70 4.05 3.43
CA GLU A 108 15.54 4.70 4.73
C GLU A 108 14.25 5.52 4.80
N THR A 109 13.44 5.30 5.82
CA THR A 109 12.17 6.02 6.04
C THR A 109 12.38 7.55 6.09
N LYS A 110 13.52 7.99 6.63
CA LYS A 110 13.87 9.42 6.66
C LYS A 110 13.96 10.04 5.26
N ARG A 111 14.53 9.30 4.29
CA ARG A 111 14.63 9.75 2.90
C ARG A 111 13.25 9.81 2.23
N VAL A 112 12.39 8.84 2.53
CA VAL A 112 11.00 8.83 2.03
C VAL A 112 10.23 10.05 2.54
N LEU A 113 10.33 10.34 3.83
CA LEU A 113 9.66 11.48 4.46
C LEU A 113 10.19 12.82 3.91
N ALA A 114 11.51 12.96 3.75
CA ALA A 114 12.11 14.15 3.17
C ALA A 114 11.63 14.38 1.72
N ARG A 115 11.56 13.31 0.91
CA ARG A 115 11.03 13.38 -0.44
C ARG A 115 9.54 13.74 -0.48
N GLN A 116 8.74 13.15 0.41
CA GLN A 116 7.32 13.49 0.51
C GLN A 116 7.11 14.96 0.89
N LYS A 117 7.90 15.47 1.84
CA LYS A 117 7.88 16.88 2.22
C LYS A 117 8.19 17.78 1.03
N TYR A 118 9.29 17.53 0.34
CA TYR A 118 9.68 18.28 -0.85
C TYR A 118 8.60 18.30 -1.93
N MET A 119 7.98 17.14 -2.22
CA MET A 119 6.91 17.05 -3.22
C MET A 119 5.65 17.80 -2.79
N ARG A 120 5.31 17.79 -1.51
CA ARG A 120 4.18 18.57 -0.97
C ARG A 120 4.43 20.07 -1.09
N GLU A 121 5.63 20.53 -0.76
CA GLU A 121 6.03 21.94 -0.88
C GLU A 121 5.94 22.38 -2.34
N GLN A 122 6.50 21.63 -3.27
CA GLN A 122 6.42 21.90 -4.71
C GLN A 122 4.96 21.95 -5.23
N THR A 123 4.12 21.05 -4.74
CA THR A 123 2.71 21.02 -5.13
C THR A 123 1.97 22.22 -4.57
N SER A 124 2.22 22.59 -3.31
CA SER A 124 1.64 23.75 -2.67
C SER A 124 2.01 25.04 -3.40
N GLU A 125 3.31 25.25 -3.67
CA GLU A 125 3.80 26.41 -4.41
C GLU A 125 3.13 26.55 -5.80
N ARG A 126 3.03 25.42 -6.53
CA ARG A 126 2.37 25.43 -7.85
C ARG A 126 0.88 25.76 -7.74
N THR A 127 0.20 25.16 -6.75
CA THR A 127 -1.22 25.43 -6.52
C THR A 127 -1.47 26.88 -6.14
N GLU A 128 -0.62 27.44 -5.28
CA GLU A 128 -0.71 28.85 -4.88
C GLU A 128 -0.42 29.79 -6.08
N ALA A 129 0.55 29.46 -6.92
CA ALA A 129 0.83 30.23 -8.13
C ALA A 129 -0.35 30.24 -9.09
N ILE A 130 -0.98 29.08 -9.30
CA ILE A 130 -2.19 28.94 -10.13
C ILE A 130 -3.36 29.77 -9.51
N ASN A 131 -3.56 29.67 -8.21
CA ASN A 131 -4.63 30.41 -7.53
C ASN A 131 -4.44 31.93 -7.67
N ARG A 132 -3.18 32.43 -7.50
CA ARG A 132 -2.87 33.86 -7.72
C ARG A 132 -3.15 34.30 -9.15
N GLN A 133 -2.83 33.45 -10.14
CA GLN A 133 -3.13 33.74 -11.54
C GLN A 133 -4.65 33.78 -11.79
N LEU A 134 -5.41 32.84 -11.22
CA LEU A 134 -6.86 32.79 -11.34
C LEU A 134 -7.52 34.00 -10.66
N GLU A 135 -7.05 34.38 -9.46
CA GLU A 135 -7.52 35.57 -8.74
C GLU A 135 -7.24 36.85 -9.54
N GLY A 136 -6.03 36.94 -10.15
CA GLY A 136 -5.66 38.07 -11.02
C GLY A 136 -6.46 38.14 -12.32
N ALA A 137 -6.95 37.00 -12.81
CA ALA A 137 -7.80 36.92 -14.01
C ALA A 137 -9.29 37.06 -13.70
N SER A 138 -9.67 37.09 -12.41
CA SER A 138 -11.06 37.25 -11.97
C SER A 138 -11.54 38.67 -12.25
N ASP A 139 -12.54 38.82 -13.14
CA ASP A 139 -13.17 40.10 -13.44
C ASP A 139 -14.61 40.14 -12.88
N ARG A 140 -15.13 41.35 -12.65
CA ARG A 140 -16.48 41.57 -12.14
C ARG A 140 -17.57 40.91 -13.01
N ARG A 141 -17.28 40.68 -14.28
CA ARG A 141 -18.16 39.98 -15.24
C ARG A 141 -18.07 38.48 -15.15
N MET A 142 -16.95 37.93 -14.67
CA MET A 142 -16.67 36.49 -14.57
C MET A 142 -15.87 36.21 -13.29
N PRO A 143 -16.54 36.23 -12.13
CA PRO A 143 -15.87 35.97 -10.86
C PRO A 143 -15.45 34.52 -10.81
N ILE A 144 -14.15 34.30 -10.65
CA ILE A 144 -13.57 32.97 -10.44
C ILE A 144 -13.48 32.75 -8.93
N SER A 145 -14.26 31.80 -8.41
CA SER A 145 -14.18 31.41 -7.00
C SER A 145 -13.66 29.98 -6.88
N ASN A 146 -12.66 29.79 -6.05
CA ASN A 146 -12.17 28.48 -5.70
C ASN A 146 -12.95 27.94 -4.49
N SER A 147 -14.06 27.22 -4.76
CA SER A 147 -14.85 26.56 -3.73
C SER A 147 -14.80 25.05 -3.89
N SER A 148 -13.76 24.42 -3.36
CA SER A 148 -13.69 22.97 -3.27
C SER A 148 -14.32 22.51 -1.95
N LYS A 149 -15.52 21.93 -2.01
CA LYS A 149 -16.17 21.31 -0.85
C LYS A 149 -16.12 19.79 -1.06
N SER A 150 -15.28 19.11 -0.28
CA SER A 150 -15.28 17.67 -0.20
C SER A 150 -16.14 17.22 0.99
N SER A 151 -17.28 16.57 0.73
CA SER A 151 -18.07 15.93 1.77
C SER A 151 -17.98 14.42 1.63
N VAL A 152 -17.41 13.77 2.64
CA VAL A 152 -17.43 12.31 2.75
C VAL A 152 -18.70 11.94 3.54
N THR A 153 -19.74 11.52 2.82
CA THR A 153 -20.94 10.95 3.46
C THR A 153 -20.64 9.51 3.80
N ARG A 154 -20.42 9.19 5.08
CA ARG A 154 -20.41 7.80 5.55
C ARG A 154 -21.80 7.23 5.31
N GLY A 155 -21.92 6.28 4.40
CA GLY A 155 -23.14 5.54 4.18
C GLY A 155 -23.62 4.94 5.51
N ARG A 156 -24.84 5.33 5.92
CA ARG A 156 -25.52 4.71 7.05
C ARG A 156 -25.89 3.30 6.60
N ASN A 157 -25.31 2.29 7.22
CA ASN A 157 -25.76 0.93 7.00
C ASN A 157 -27.27 0.87 7.26
N PRO A 158 -28.10 0.40 6.32
CA PRO A 158 -29.49 0.15 6.60
C PRO A 158 -29.56 -0.96 7.65
N SER A 159 -30.08 -0.63 8.83
CA SER A 159 -30.50 -1.64 9.79
C SER A 159 -31.73 -2.35 9.20
N PHE A 160 -31.58 -3.58 8.82
CA PHE A 160 -32.70 -4.46 8.53
C PHE A 160 -33.32 -4.86 9.87
N ASP A 161 -34.54 -4.38 10.14
CA ASP A 161 -35.45 -4.90 11.17
C ASP A 161 -36.04 -6.24 10.70
#